data_97a63a6734390f993cc6c9e86630c901
#
_entry.id   97a63a6734390f993cc6c9e86630c901
#
_cell.length_a   1.000
_cell.length_b   1.000
_cell.length_c   1.000
_cell.angle_alpha   90.00
_cell.angle_beta   90.00
_cell.angle_gamma   90.00
#
_symmetry.space_group_name_H-M   'P 1'
#
loop_
_entity.id
_entity.type
_entity.pdbx_description
1 polymer ?
#
loop_
_entity_poly.entity_id
_entity_poly.type
_entity_poly.pdbx_seq_one_letter_code
_entity_poly.pdbx_strand_id
1 'polypeptide(L)'
;WYLVKTEDGRTIECKIKGNFRLKGIRSTNPIAVGDYVQIIINNEGTAFISEIEDRKNYIIRRASNLSKQSHILAANLDQCMLIVTINYPETSTIFIDRFLATAEAYRVPVKLIFNKTDRYNEDDTRYMDALINLYTYIGYPCFKVSALNNIGTDEVKKDLEGKVTLLSGNSGVGKSTLINAILPEQTLKTGEISDYHNKGMHTTTFSEMFPVDGGGYIIDTPGIKGFGTFDMEEEEVG
;
A
#
# COMPACT_ATOMS: atom_id res chain seq x y z
N TRP A 1 1.40 20.69 0.40
CA TRP A 1 1.01 20.60 -1.01
C TRP A 1 0.59 19.17 -1.34
N TYR A 2 -0.39 19.01 -2.24
CA TYR A 2 -0.90 17.72 -2.72
C TYR A 2 -0.88 17.73 -4.24
N LEU A 3 -0.51 16.60 -4.83
CA LEU A 3 -0.64 16.37 -6.27
C LEU A 3 -1.99 15.72 -6.51
N VAL A 4 -2.85 16.39 -7.24
CA VAL A 4 -4.18 15.91 -7.61
C VAL A 4 -4.21 15.61 -9.10
N LYS A 5 -4.56 14.37 -9.44
CA LYS A 5 -4.80 13.96 -10.82
C LYS A 5 -6.26 14.21 -11.18
N THR A 6 -6.49 15.01 -12.19
CA THR A 6 -7.84 15.35 -12.67
C THR A 6 -8.37 14.28 -13.64
N GLU A 7 -9.69 14.23 -13.87
CA GLU A 7 -10.33 13.29 -14.79
C GLU A 7 -9.81 13.41 -16.23
N ASP A 8 -9.41 14.61 -16.64
CA ASP A 8 -8.80 14.88 -17.96
C ASP A 8 -7.31 14.52 -18.02
N GLY A 9 -6.76 13.89 -16.95
CA GLY A 9 -5.40 13.36 -16.90
C GLY A 9 -4.31 14.36 -16.53
N ARG A 10 -4.64 15.62 -16.23
CA ARG A 10 -3.67 16.63 -15.74
C ARG A 10 -3.32 16.36 -14.28
N THR A 11 -2.11 16.73 -13.90
CA THR A 11 -1.67 16.76 -12.49
C THR A 11 -1.56 18.20 -12.03
N ILE A 12 -2.24 18.55 -10.95
CA ILE A 12 -2.32 19.90 -10.42
C ILE A 12 -1.84 19.89 -8.96
N GLU A 13 -0.93 20.81 -8.63
CA GLU A 13 -0.53 21.06 -7.26
C GLU A 13 -1.61 21.85 -6.51
N CYS A 14 -2.09 21.29 -5.40
CA CYS A 14 -3.16 21.85 -4.61
C CYS A 14 -2.73 22.14 -3.17
N LYS A 15 -3.32 23.17 -2.57
CA LYS A 15 -3.27 23.46 -1.14
C LYS A 15 -4.59 23.06 -0.48
N ILE A 16 -4.58 22.91 0.84
CA ILE A 16 -5.81 22.79 1.63
C ILE A 16 -6.27 24.19 2.02
N LYS A 17 -7.56 24.46 1.92
CA LYS A 17 -8.14 25.71 2.45
C LYS A 17 -8.17 25.66 3.98
N GLY A 18 -7.71 26.74 4.65
CA GLY A 18 -7.37 26.78 6.09
C GLY A 18 -8.45 26.36 7.11
N ASN A 19 -9.71 26.17 6.72
CA ASN A 19 -10.81 25.73 7.57
C ASN A 19 -11.30 24.30 7.28
N PHE A 20 -10.46 23.50 6.65
CA PHE A 20 -10.82 22.14 6.24
C PHE A 20 -10.85 21.21 7.47
N ARG A 21 -12.03 20.86 7.95
CA ARG A 21 -12.25 19.89 9.02
C ARG A 21 -13.10 18.75 8.51
N LEU A 22 -12.54 17.56 8.43
CA LEU A 22 -13.31 16.35 8.25
C LEU A 22 -14.16 16.10 9.50
N LYS A 23 -15.47 15.94 9.33
CA LYS A 23 -16.37 15.53 10.42
C LYS A 23 -15.93 14.16 10.92
N GLY A 24 -15.47 14.08 12.18
CA GLY A 24 -15.23 12.81 12.87
C GLY A 24 -13.80 12.28 12.86
N ILE A 25 -12.87 12.81 12.08
CA ILE A 25 -11.48 12.33 12.07
C ILE A 25 -10.56 13.40 12.69
N ARG A 26 -9.99 13.09 13.86
CA ARG A 26 -8.92 13.89 14.49
C ARG A 26 -7.57 13.47 13.89
N SER A 27 -7.30 13.88 12.66
CA SER A 27 -6.01 13.65 12.00
C SER A 27 -5.31 14.98 11.75
N THR A 28 -3.98 15.00 11.90
CA THR A 28 -3.14 16.15 11.52
C THR A 28 -3.07 16.32 10.01
N ASN A 29 -3.30 15.25 9.25
CA ASN A 29 -3.38 15.26 7.80
C ASN A 29 -4.72 14.67 7.35
N PRO A 30 -5.71 15.52 6.98
CA PRO A 30 -7.04 15.04 6.64
C PRO A 30 -7.11 14.32 5.29
N ILE A 31 -6.13 14.53 4.40
CA ILE A 31 -6.11 13.98 3.04
C ILE A 31 -5.08 12.87 2.96
N ALA A 32 -5.49 11.74 2.40
CA ALA A 32 -4.66 10.58 2.17
C ALA A 32 -4.50 10.28 0.67
N VAL A 33 -3.47 9.52 0.33
CA VAL A 33 -3.33 8.97 -1.03
C VAL A 33 -4.54 8.10 -1.35
N GLY A 34 -5.11 8.27 -2.54
CA GLY A 34 -6.33 7.58 -2.97
C GLY A 34 -7.64 8.31 -2.66
N ASP A 35 -7.61 9.45 -1.97
CA ASP A 35 -8.80 10.25 -1.78
C ASP A 35 -9.29 10.88 -3.09
N TYR A 36 -10.60 10.85 -3.31
CA TYR A 36 -11.26 11.67 -4.32
C TYR A 36 -11.56 13.02 -3.71
N VAL A 37 -11.17 14.08 -4.43
CA VAL A 37 -11.26 15.45 -3.92
C VAL A 37 -11.86 16.39 -4.96
N GLN A 38 -12.58 17.42 -4.49
CA GLN A 38 -12.97 18.52 -5.33
C GLN A 38 -11.95 19.66 -5.19
N ILE A 39 -11.58 20.26 -6.32
CA ILE A 39 -10.62 21.35 -6.36
C ILE A 39 -11.27 22.62 -6.92
N ILE A 40 -10.82 23.75 -6.42
CA ILE A 40 -11.19 25.10 -6.92
C ILE A 40 -9.89 25.79 -7.33
N ILE A 41 -9.87 26.30 -8.55
CA ILE A 41 -8.77 27.11 -9.06
C ILE A 41 -9.18 28.58 -8.94
N ASN A 42 -8.40 29.40 -8.25
CA ASN A 42 -8.67 30.83 -8.12
C ASN A 42 -8.20 31.60 -9.37
N ASN A 43 -8.53 32.89 -9.44
CA ASN A 43 -8.20 33.76 -10.56
C ASN A 43 -6.68 33.95 -10.77
N GLU A 44 -5.86 33.62 -9.76
CA GLU A 44 -4.39 33.69 -9.79
C GLU A 44 -3.77 32.35 -10.22
N GLY A 45 -4.58 31.32 -10.54
CA GLY A 45 -4.11 30.00 -10.95
C GLY A 45 -3.72 29.07 -9.82
N THR A 46 -3.91 29.46 -8.53
CA THR A 46 -3.66 28.59 -7.39
C THR A 46 -4.85 27.64 -7.16
N ALA A 47 -4.57 26.35 -7.06
CA ALA A 47 -5.59 25.34 -6.81
C ALA A 47 -5.70 25.00 -5.31
N PHE A 48 -6.93 24.80 -4.86
CA PHE A 48 -7.27 24.45 -3.49
C PHE A 48 -8.19 23.24 -3.46
N ILE A 49 -7.91 22.30 -2.56
CA ILE A 49 -8.84 21.22 -2.24
C ILE A 49 -9.94 21.83 -1.38
N SER A 50 -11.18 21.72 -1.84
CA SER A 50 -12.37 22.27 -1.19
C SER A 50 -13.17 21.21 -0.44
N GLU A 51 -13.13 19.96 -0.90
CA GLU A 51 -13.90 18.85 -0.33
C GLU A 51 -13.19 17.53 -0.56
N ILE A 52 -13.39 16.57 0.36
CA ILE A 52 -13.01 15.16 0.21
C ILE A 52 -14.30 14.36 0.12
N GLU A 53 -14.40 13.50 -0.90
CA GLU A 53 -15.55 12.62 -1.07
C GLU A 53 -15.54 11.50 -0.02
N ASP A 54 -16.70 10.88 0.19
CA ASP A 54 -16.84 9.76 1.12
C ASP A 54 -15.95 8.59 0.71
N ARG A 55 -15.18 8.09 1.67
CA ARG A 55 -14.26 6.96 1.47
C ARG A 55 -15.01 5.64 1.56
N LYS A 56 -14.83 4.75 0.60
CA LYS A 56 -15.35 3.38 0.69
C LYS A 56 -14.63 2.55 1.77
N ASN A 57 -13.33 2.80 1.93
CA ASN A 57 -12.46 2.24 2.95
C ASN A 57 -11.21 3.10 3.11
N TYR A 58 -10.43 2.84 4.15
CA TYR A 58 -9.14 3.47 4.38
C TYR A 58 -8.31 2.63 5.34
N ILE A 59 -7.01 2.86 5.37
CA ILE A 59 -6.07 2.23 6.28
C ILE A 59 -5.38 3.30 7.09
N ILE A 60 -5.30 3.09 8.42
CA ILE A 60 -4.64 3.99 9.34
C ILE A 60 -3.37 3.37 9.93
N ARG A 61 -2.43 4.23 10.29
CA ARG A 61 -1.31 3.91 11.16
C ARG A 61 -1.52 4.61 12.49
N ARG A 62 -1.53 3.87 13.59
CA ARG A 62 -1.46 4.47 14.93
C ARG A 62 -0.03 4.95 15.18
N ALA A 63 0.14 6.14 15.71
CA ALA A 63 1.45 6.60 16.15
C ALA A 63 1.88 5.81 17.39
N SER A 64 3.11 5.30 17.37
CA SER A 64 3.67 4.44 18.42
C SER A 64 3.94 5.12 19.76
N ASN A 65 3.74 6.42 19.89
CA ASN A 65 3.99 7.16 21.13
C ASN A 65 2.90 8.19 21.39
N LEU A 66 2.18 8.02 22.52
CA LEU A 66 1.44 9.03 23.32
C LEU A 66 0.56 10.07 22.58
N SER A 67 0.67 10.24 21.29
CA SER A 67 -0.26 11.06 20.53
C SER A 67 -1.44 10.22 20.06
N LYS A 68 -2.64 10.52 20.54
CA LYS A 68 -3.91 9.95 20.07
C LYS A 68 -4.22 10.29 18.59
N GLN A 69 -3.20 10.50 17.77
CA GLN A 69 -3.35 10.91 16.39
C GLN A 69 -3.07 9.71 15.48
N SER A 70 -4.09 9.28 14.79
CA SER A 70 -3.97 8.29 13.71
C SER A 70 -3.68 9.00 12.39
N HIS A 71 -2.80 8.42 11.58
CA HIS A 71 -2.54 8.88 10.22
C HIS A 71 -3.17 7.93 9.22
N ILE A 72 -4.02 8.44 8.34
CA ILE A 72 -4.55 7.66 7.23
C ILE A 72 -3.43 7.51 6.22
N LEU A 73 -3.13 6.27 5.87
CA LEU A 73 -2.04 5.91 4.94
C LEU A 73 -2.52 5.90 3.50
N ALA A 74 -3.69 5.32 3.27
CA ALA A 74 -4.30 5.20 1.96
C ALA A 74 -5.82 5.08 2.11
N ALA A 75 -6.56 5.49 1.08
CA ALA A 75 -8.02 5.44 1.03
C ALA A 75 -8.50 4.88 -0.32
N ASN A 76 -9.76 4.44 -0.36
CA ASN A 76 -10.44 3.96 -1.57
C ASN A 76 -9.72 2.79 -2.27
N LEU A 77 -9.21 1.85 -1.48
CA LEU A 77 -8.50 0.68 -1.97
C LEU A 77 -9.46 -0.35 -2.54
N ASP A 78 -9.14 -0.92 -3.70
CA ASP A 78 -9.84 -2.07 -4.26
C ASP A 78 -9.30 -3.36 -3.68
N GLN A 79 -7.99 -3.38 -3.38
CA GLN A 79 -7.31 -4.52 -2.79
C GLN A 79 -5.98 -4.13 -2.15
N CYS A 80 -5.44 -5.04 -1.36
CA CYS A 80 -4.06 -5.02 -0.90
C CYS A 80 -3.35 -6.29 -1.36
N MET A 81 -2.11 -6.18 -1.80
CA MET A 81 -1.25 -7.31 -2.08
C MET A 81 -0.13 -7.35 -1.05
N LEU A 82 -0.12 -8.39 -0.23
CA LEU A 82 0.92 -8.65 0.76
C LEU A 82 2.00 -9.53 0.16
N ILE A 83 3.21 -8.99 0.03
CA ILE A 83 4.36 -9.73 -0.45
C ILE A 83 5.00 -10.44 0.72
N VAL A 84 5.11 -11.75 0.61
CA VAL A 84 5.66 -12.66 1.61
C VAL A 84 6.77 -13.51 1.02
N THR A 85 7.67 -13.98 1.86
CA THR A 85 8.77 -14.89 1.49
C THR A 85 8.90 -16.00 2.52
N ILE A 86 9.20 -17.21 2.06
CA ILE A 86 9.44 -18.36 2.92
C ILE A 86 10.78 -18.20 3.63
N ASN A 87 11.81 -17.78 2.88
CA ASN A 87 13.14 -17.49 3.36
C ASN A 87 13.69 -16.20 2.75
N TYR A 88 14.74 -15.64 3.33
CA TYR A 88 15.56 -14.56 2.78
C TYR A 88 14.85 -13.20 2.57
N PRO A 89 14.18 -12.64 3.59
CA PRO A 89 13.92 -13.11 4.94
C PRO A 89 12.65 -13.95 5.05
N GLU A 90 12.51 -14.69 6.16
CA GLU A 90 11.26 -15.38 6.47
C GLU A 90 10.16 -14.37 6.84
N THR A 91 8.94 -14.62 6.32
CA THR A 91 7.72 -13.95 6.76
C THR A 91 6.92 -14.94 7.62
N SER A 92 6.80 -14.66 8.92
CA SER A 92 6.08 -15.55 9.82
C SER A 92 4.58 -15.60 9.51
N THR A 93 3.97 -16.76 9.73
CA THR A 93 2.51 -16.91 9.57
C THR A 93 1.73 -16.02 10.53
N ILE A 94 2.25 -15.80 11.74
CA ILE A 94 1.66 -14.87 12.72
C ILE A 94 1.56 -13.45 12.12
N PHE A 95 2.58 -13.01 11.40
CA PHE A 95 2.54 -11.71 10.74
C PHE A 95 1.50 -11.69 9.62
N ILE A 96 1.44 -12.75 8.80
CA ILE A 96 0.44 -12.86 7.71
C ILE A 96 -0.96 -12.82 8.31
N ASP A 97 -1.25 -13.63 9.30
CA ASP A 97 -2.59 -13.75 9.91
C ASP A 97 -3.05 -12.43 10.55
N ARG A 98 -2.16 -11.74 11.27
CA ARG A 98 -2.45 -10.41 11.83
C ARG A 98 -2.71 -9.37 10.74
N PHE A 99 -1.95 -9.43 9.65
CA PHE A 99 -2.18 -8.55 8.51
C PHE A 99 -3.54 -8.78 7.89
N LEU A 100 -3.90 -10.05 7.65
CA LEU A 100 -5.20 -10.43 7.08
C LEU A 100 -6.36 -10.00 7.97
N ALA A 101 -6.29 -10.27 9.28
CA ALA A 101 -7.31 -9.85 10.24
C ALA A 101 -7.48 -8.32 10.27
N THR A 102 -6.37 -7.58 10.22
CA THR A 102 -6.42 -6.11 10.18
C THR A 102 -7.07 -5.61 8.89
N ALA A 103 -6.71 -6.17 7.74
CA ALA A 103 -7.30 -5.77 6.46
C ALA A 103 -8.81 -6.07 6.39
N GLU A 104 -9.25 -7.19 6.95
CA GLU A 104 -10.67 -7.52 7.10
C GLU A 104 -11.41 -6.46 7.92
N ALA A 105 -10.86 -6.04 9.05
CA ALA A 105 -11.43 -4.98 9.89
C ALA A 105 -11.62 -3.66 9.12
N TYR A 106 -10.73 -3.38 8.18
CA TYR A 106 -10.81 -2.20 7.30
C TYR A 106 -11.57 -2.45 5.99
N ARG A 107 -12.13 -3.64 5.78
CA ARG A 107 -12.85 -4.03 4.55
C ARG A 107 -12.00 -3.88 3.29
N VAL A 108 -10.74 -4.25 3.37
CA VAL A 108 -9.81 -4.26 2.23
C VAL A 108 -9.49 -5.70 1.85
N PRO A 109 -9.91 -6.17 0.68
CA PRO A 109 -9.56 -7.51 0.20
C PRO A 109 -8.04 -7.68 0.09
N VAL A 110 -7.51 -8.83 0.51
CA VAL A 110 -6.08 -9.14 0.45
C VAL A 110 -5.80 -10.31 -0.48
N LYS A 111 -4.70 -10.18 -1.22
CA LYS A 111 -4.06 -11.26 -1.97
C LYS A 111 -2.62 -11.41 -1.51
N LEU A 112 -2.11 -12.64 -1.50
CA LEU A 112 -0.76 -12.96 -1.07
C LEU A 112 0.14 -13.17 -2.29
N ILE A 113 1.34 -12.58 -2.27
CA ILE A 113 2.37 -12.79 -3.29
C ILE A 113 3.55 -13.49 -2.63
N PHE A 114 3.71 -14.80 -2.90
CA PHE A 114 4.87 -15.57 -2.48
C PHE A 114 6.02 -15.30 -3.45
N ASN A 115 6.94 -14.43 -3.04
CA ASN A 115 8.05 -13.97 -3.88
C ASN A 115 9.33 -14.77 -3.62
N LYS A 116 10.33 -14.60 -4.51
CA LYS A 116 11.65 -15.23 -4.47
C LYS A 116 11.62 -16.75 -4.66
N THR A 117 10.68 -17.25 -5.44
CA THR A 117 10.55 -18.68 -5.74
C THR A 117 11.80 -19.27 -6.39
N ASP A 118 12.64 -18.44 -7.02
CA ASP A 118 13.94 -18.79 -7.59
C ASP A 118 15.01 -19.18 -6.55
N ARG A 119 14.78 -18.90 -5.29
CA ARG A 119 15.73 -19.14 -4.19
C ARG A 119 15.37 -20.34 -3.32
N TYR A 120 14.21 -20.95 -3.53
CA TYR A 120 13.69 -21.99 -2.67
C TYR A 120 14.22 -23.38 -3.06
N ASN A 121 14.61 -24.15 -2.05
CA ASN A 121 14.87 -25.57 -2.20
C ASN A 121 13.54 -26.36 -2.18
N GLU A 122 13.62 -27.71 -2.21
CA GLU A 122 12.43 -28.56 -2.22
C GLU A 122 11.58 -28.45 -0.95
N ASP A 123 12.22 -28.28 0.22
CA ASP A 123 11.52 -28.13 1.49
C ASP A 123 10.80 -26.77 1.58
N ASP A 124 11.49 -25.69 1.18
CA ASP A 124 10.91 -24.37 1.11
C ASP A 124 9.71 -24.35 0.14
N THR A 125 9.84 -25.00 -1.01
CA THR A 125 8.78 -25.08 -2.02
C THR A 125 7.58 -25.86 -1.50
N ARG A 126 7.80 -27.01 -0.83
CA ARG A 126 6.72 -27.77 -0.19
C ARG A 126 5.99 -26.96 0.88
N TYR A 127 6.73 -26.24 1.70
CA TYR A 127 6.16 -25.37 2.73
C TYR A 127 5.36 -24.22 2.11
N MET A 128 5.89 -23.56 1.09
CA MET A 128 5.18 -22.53 0.33
C MET A 128 3.86 -23.07 -0.24
N ASP A 129 3.91 -24.25 -0.86
CA ASP A 129 2.70 -24.86 -1.47
C ASP A 129 1.65 -25.20 -0.41
N ALA A 130 2.08 -25.66 0.76
CA ALA A 130 1.18 -25.92 1.88
C ALA A 130 0.49 -24.62 2.38
N LEU A 131 1.25 -23.51 2.49
CA LEU A 131 0.69 -22.22 2.87
C LEU A 131 -0.26 -21.67 1.80
N ILE A 132 0.09 -21.78 0.52
CA ILE A 132 -0.76 -21.35 -0.58
C ILE A 132 -2.10 -22.13 -0.55
N ASN A 133 -2.04 -23.43 -0.36
CA ASN A 133 -3.25 -24.26 -0.25
C ASN A 133 -4.12 -23.82 0.94
N LEU A 134 -3.50 -23.58 2.11
CA LEU A 134 -4.19 -23.10 3.31
C LEU A 134 -4.89 -21.77 3.06
N TYR A 135 -4.13 -20.74 2.64
CA TYR A 135 -4.68 -19.39 2.45
C TYR A 135 -5.71 -19.33 1.32
N THR A 136 -5.51 -20.08 0.24
CA THR A 136 -6.51 -20.18 -0.83
C THR A 136 -7.79 -20.84 -0.35
N TYR A 137 -7.68 -21.91 0.47
CA TYR A 137 -8.83 -22.59 1.05
C TYR A 137 -9.69 -21.69 1.94
N ILE A 138 -9.06 -20.81 2.71
CA ILE A 138 -9.77 -19.84 3.57
C ILE A 138 -10.16 -18.55 2.84
N GLY A 139 -9.94 -18.46 1.52
CA GLY A 139 -10.47 -17.40 0.66
C GLY A 139 -9.48 -16.30 0.24
N TYR A 140 -8.19 -16.44 0.51
CA TYR A 140 -7.17 -15.48 0.07
C TYR A 140 -6.45 -15.96 -1.19
N PRO A 141 -6.64 -15.30 -2.35
CA PRO A 141 -5.92 -15.65 -3.57
C PRO A 141 -4.40 -15.49 -3.40
N CYS A 142 -3.64 -16.43 -3.95
CA CYS A 142 -2.18 -16.46 -3.84
C CYS A 142 -1.51 -16.48 -5.21
N PHE A 143 -0.37 -15.78 -5.34
CA PHE A 143 0.49 -15.78 -6.50
C PHE A 143 1.86 -16.33 -6.14
N LYS A 144 2.47 -17.11 -7.04
CA LYS A 144 3.87 -17.55 -6.96
C LYS A 144 4.70 -16.67 -7.88
N VAL A 145 5.71 -15.99 -7.35
CA VAL A 145 6.47 -14.99 -8.10
C VAL A 145 7.96 -15.13 -7.85
N SER A 146 8.74 -14.96 -8.92
CA SER A 146 10.12 -14.52 -8.84
C SER A 146 10.22 -13.15 -9.52
N ALA A 147 10.17 -12.09 -8.73
CA ALA A 147 10.27 -10.74 -9.27
C ALA A 147 11.61 -10.48 -9.96
N LEU A 148 12.68 -11.15 -9.51
CA LEU A 148 14.01 -11.05 -10.11
C LEU A 148 14.07 -11.64 -11.53
N ASN A 149 13.38 -12.75 -11.75
CA ASN A 149 13.39 -13.50 -13.01
C ASN A 149 12.14 -13.25 -13.87
N ASN A 150 11.26 -12.33 -13.46
CA ASN A 150 9.98 -12.04 -14.13
C ASN A 150 9.07 -13.27 -14.26
N ILE A 151 9.08 -14.19 -13.28
CA ILE A 151 8.20 -15.36 -13.26
C ILE A 151 6.96 -15.02 -12.43
N GLY A 152 5.75 -15.27 -12.99
CA GLY A 152 4.47 -14.97 -12.33
C GLY A 152 4.12 -13.48 -12.23
N THR A 153 4.97 -12.58 -12.73
CA THR A 153 4.76 -11.13 -12.68
C THR A 153 3.63 -10.67 -13.61
N ASP A 154 3.44 -11.34 -14.75
CA ASP A 154 2.37 -11.01 -15.70
C ASP A 154 0.97 -11.26 -15.11
N GLU A 155 0.81 -12.32 -14.32
CA GLU A 155 -0.45 -12.62 -13.63
C GLU A 155 -0.77 -11.55 -12.60
N VAL A 156 0.24 -11.11 -11.84
CA VAL A 156 0.11 -10.01 -10.89
C VAL A 156 -0.23 -8.72 -11.62
N LYS A 157 0.48 -8.40 -12.71
CA LYS A 157 0.23 -7.21 -13.54
C LYS A 157 -1.20 -7.17 -14.05
N LYS A 158 -1.70 -8.28 -14.59
CA LYS A 158 -3.08 -8.40 -15.06
C LYS A 158 -4.11 -8.19 -13.94
N ASP A 159 -3.82 -8.68 -12.74
CA ASP A 159 -4.72 -8.51 -11.59
C ASP A 159 -4.75 -7.07 -11.04
N LEU A 160 -3.73 -6.28 -11.32
CA LEU A 160 -3.66 -4.86 -10.93
C LEU A 160 -4.48 -3.95 -11.85
N GLU A 161 -4.79 -4.38 -13.08
CA GLU A 161 -5.49 -3.57 -14.07
C GLU A 161 -6.84 -3.05 -13.56
N GLY A 162 -7.06 -1.75 -13.70
CA GLY A 162 -8.29 -1.07 -13.29
C GLY A 162 -8.52 -0.96 -11.79
N LYS A 163 -7.54 -1.32 -10.94
CA LYS A 163 -7.69 -1.36 -9.48
C LYS A 163 -6.72 -0.40 -8.79
N VAL A 164 -7.15 0.12 -7.65
CA VAL A 164 -6.28 0.82 -6.69
C VAL A 164 -5.77 -0.20 -5.69
N THR A 165 -4.49 -0.55 -5.82
CA THR A 165 -3.86 -1.63 -5.04
C THR A 165 -2.79 -1.08 -4.11
N LEU A 166 -2.92 -1.38 -2.81
CA LEU A 166 -1.84 -1.15 -1.85
C LEU A 166 -0.86 -2.31 -1.90
N LEU A 167 0.43 -2.04 -2.11
CA LEU A 167 1.49 -3.03 -1.95
C LEU A 167 2.10 -2.94 -0.55
N SER A 168 2.14 -4.06 0.14
CA SER A 168 2.72 -4.18 1.48
C SER A 168 3.65 -5.39 1.59
N GLY A 169 4.50 -5.38 2.58
CA GLY A 169 5.43 -6.48 2.87
C GLY A 169 6.60 -6.01 3.72
N ASN A 170 7.22 -6.95 4.42
CA ASN A 170 8.37 -6.68 5.26
C ASN A 170 9.59 -6.19 4.45
N SER A 171 10.56 -5.58 5.15
CA SER A 171 11.82 -5.21 4.51
C SER A 171 12.51 -6.44 3.93
N GLY A 172 13.03 -6.31 2.71
CA GLY A 172 13.80 -7.40 2.07
C GLY A 172 12.98 -8.46 1.35
N VAL A 173 11.62 -8.45 1.38
CA VAL A 173 10.79 -9.42 0.64
C VAL A 173 10.78 -9.23 -0.87
N GLY A 174 11.39 -8.15 -1.39
CA GLY A 174 11.48 -7.86 -2.82
C GLY A 174 10.39 -6.97 -3.37
N LYS A 175 9.75 -6.14 -2.53
CA LYS A 175 8.68 -5.21 -2.96
C LYS A 175 9.15 -4.28 -4.08
N SER A 176 10.29 -3.61 -3.92
CA SER A 176 10.85 -2.70 -4.94
C SER A 176 11.21 -3.43 -6.25
N THR A 177 11.75 -4.65 -6.13
CA THR A 177 12.05 -5.49 -7.31
C THR A 177 10.77 -5.84 -8.05
N LEU A 178 9.71 -6.17 -7.33
CA LEU A 178 8.41 -6.48 -7.93
C LEU A 178 7.80 -5.25 -8.61
N ILE A 179 7.83 -4.07 -7.96
CA ILE A 179 7.35 -2.83 -8.56
C ILE A 179 8.10 -2.52 -9.86
N ASN A 180 9.43 -2.65 -9.87
CA ASN A 180 10.25 -2.44 -11.08
C ASN A 180 9.94 -3.45 -12.20
N ALA A 181 9.60 -4.69 -11.84
CA ALA A 181 9.20 -5.71 -12.82
C ALA A 181 7.83 -5.42 -13.45
N ILE A 182 6.91 -4.85 -12.66
CA ILE A 182 5.54 -4.51 -13.09
C ILE A 182 5.50 -3.17 -13.82
N LEU A 183 6.28 -2.17 -13.35
CA LEU A 183 6.33 -0.81 -13.85
C LEU A 183 7.75 -0.47 -14.33
N PRO A 184 8.23 -1.02 -15.45
CA PRO A 184 9.61 -0.86 -15.89
C PRO A 184 9.98 0.59 -16.24
N GLU A 185 9.03 1.44 -16.59
CA GLU A 185 9.26 2.86 -16.85
C GLU A 185 9.44 3.69 -15.55
N GLN A 186 9.01 3.15 -14.41
CA GLN A 186 9.16 3.73 -13.09
C GLN A 186 10.38 3.09 -12.41
N THR A 187 11.60 3.40 -12.87
CA THR A 187 12.81 2.81 -12.27
C THR A 187 12.97 3.26 -10.81
N LEU A 188 12.32 2.53 -9.91
CA LEU A 188 12.57 2.66 -8.48
C LEU A 188 13.95 2.05 -8.20
N LYS A 189 14.87 2.84 -7.68
CA LYS A 189 16.20 2.35 -7.32
C LYS A 189 16.06 1.27 -6.24
N THR A 190 16.36 0.03 -6.61
CA THR A 190 16.38 -1.10 -5.67
C THR A 190 17.45 -0.86 -4.62
N GLY A 191 17.05 -0.78 -3.36
CA GLY A 191 17.94 -0.50 -2.22
C GLY A 191 17.91 0.93 -1.69
N GLU A 192 17.40 1.92 -2.44
CA GLU A 192 17.44 3.34 -2.06
C GLU A 192 16.06 3.97 -1.82
N ILE A 193 14.96 3.21 -1.82
CA ILE A 193 13.62 3.78 -1.51
C ILE A 193 13.59 4.35 -0.09
N SER A 194 14.47 3.84 0.82
CA SER A 194 14.67 4.44 2.13
C SER A 194 15.61 5.66 2.12
N ASP A 195 16.45 5.86 1.10
CA ASP A 195 17.49 6.89 1.09
C ASP A 195 17.17 8.13 0.24
N TYR A 196 16.20 8.05 -0.69
CA TYR A 196 15.78 9.22 -1.45
C TYR A 196 15.12 10.29 -0.56
N HIS A 197 14.64 9.89 0.62
CA HIS A 197 14.09 10.81 1.63
C HIS A 197 15.13 11.39 2.60
N ASN A 198 16.44 11.05 2.48
CA ASN A 198 17.47 11.47 3.42
C ASN A 198 18.14 12.81 3.08
N LYS A 199 17.67 13.54 2.06
CA LYS A 199 18.12 14.93 1.85
C LYS A 199 17.20 15.92 2.58
N GLY A 200 17.32 15.92 3.91
CA GLY A 200 17.15 17.11 4.74
C GLY A 200 15.77 17.75 4.71
N MET A 201 14.72 17.08 5.17
CA MET A 201 13.62 17.70 5.92
C MET A 201 12.76 16.60 6.54
N HIS A 202 12.47 16.74 7.85
CA HIS A 202 11.51 16.01 8.70
C HIS A 202 10.82 14.77 8.10
N THR A 203 11.05 13.62 8.74
CA THR A 203 10.49 12.28 8.52
C THR A 203 8.96 12.24 8.37
N THR A 204 8.43 12.72 7.27
CA THR A 204 7.07 12.45 6.84
C THR A 204 7.16 11.45 5.70
N THR A 205 6.88 10.21 6.00
CA THR A 205 6.83 9.12 5.02
C THR A 205 5.60 9.37 4.14
N PHE A 206 5.80 9.96 2.96
CA PHE A 206 4.71 10.17 2.01
C PHE A 206 4.43 8.87 1.28
N SER A 207 3.16 8.47 1.24
CA SER A 207 2.70 7.43 0.34
C SER A 207 2.68 7.97 -1.09
N GLU A 208 3.13 7.18 -2.04
CA GLU A 208 3.13 7.54 -3.46
C GLU A 208 2.19 6.64 -4.25
N MET A 209 1.61 7.17 -5.30
CA MET A 209 0.64 6.50 -6.16
C MET A 209 1.18 6.45 -7.59
N PHE A 210 1.36 5.24 -8.12
CA PHE A 210 1.91 5.00 -9.45
C PHE A 210 0.82 4.46 -10.38
N PRO A 211 0.64 5.03 -11.58
CA PRO A 211 -0.30 4.49 -12.55
C PRO A 211 0.17 3.14 -13.08
N VAL A 212 -0.78 2.24 -13.34
CA VAL A 212 -0.54 0.92 -13.93
C VAL A 212 -1.03 0.92 -15.38
N ASP A 213 -0.30 0.26 -16.27
CA ASP A 213 -0.74 0.01 -17.63
C ASP A 213 -2.06 -0.75 -17.61
N GLY A 214 -3.01 -0.36 -18.46
CA GLY A 214 -4.37 -0.92 -18.42
C GLY A 214 -5.29 -0.23 -17.40
N GLY A 215 -4.83 0.82 -16.72
CA GLY A 215 -5.56 1.59 -15.73
C GLY A 215 -5.37 1.10 -14.30
N GLY A 216 -5.79 1.91 -13.34
CA GLY A 216 -5.57 1.64 -11.92
C GLY A 216 -4.26 2.22 -11.40
N TYR A 217 -3.97 1.93 -10.13
CA TYR A 217 -2.83 2.50 -9.43
C TYR A 217 -2.24 1.53 -8.42
N ILE A 218 -0.93 1.58 -8.26
CA ILE A 218 -0.22 1.00 -7.12
C ILE A 218 0.05 2.11 -6.11
N ILE A 219 -0.29 1.87 -4.85
CA ILE A 219 0.12 2.72 -3.73
C ILE A 219 1.26 2.01 -3.01
N ASP A 220 2.42 2.66 -2.96
CA ASP A 220 3.54 2.26 -2.12
C ASP A 220 3.64 3.16 -0.90
N THR A 221 3.79 2.53 0.26
CA THR A 221 3.94 3.23 1.54
C THR A 221 5.33 2.92 2.09
N PRO A 222 6.35 3.71 1.74
CA PRO A 222 7.70 3.50 2.22
C PRO A 222 7.76 3.60 3.75
N GLY A 223 8.50 2.70 4.40
CA GLY A 223 8.72 2.71 5.85
C GLY A 223 7.63 2.09 6.71
N ILE A 224 6.60 1.48 6.13
CA ILE A 224 5.73 0.58 6.89
C ILE A 224 6.47 -0.75 7.08
N LYS A 225 7.23 -0.85 8.15
CA LYS A 225 7.72 -2.11 8.67
C LYS A 225 6.50 -2.85 9.25
N GLY A 226 5.75 -3.49 8.37
CA GLY A 226 4.60 -4.31 8.73
C GLY A 226 3.38 -3.53 9.21
N PHE A 227 2.22 -3.90 8.74
CA PHE A 227 0.92 -3.65 9.37
C PHE A 227 0.85 -4.23 10.80
N GLY A 228 1.91 -4.92 11.24
CA GLY A 228 1.99 -5.74 12.43
C GLY A 228 2.11 -5.01 13.75
N THR A 229 1.88 -3.70 13.80
CA THR A 229 1.78 -2.96 15.07
C THR A 229 0.40 -2.33 15.26
N PHE A 230 -0.64 -2.93 14.72
CA PHE A 230 -1.97 -2.72 15.25
C PHE A 230 -2.08 -3.60 16.49
N ASP A 231 -1.87 -3.01 17.67
CA ASP A 231 -2.42 -3.55 18.90
C ASP A 231 -3.95 -3.46 18.74
N MET A 232 -4.53 -4.55 18.23
CA MET A 232 -5.96 -4.79 18.41
C MET A 232 -6.12 -4.96 19.93
N GLU A 233 -6.83 -4.07 20.57
CA GLU A 233 -7.26 -4.30 21.95
C GLU A 233 -8.15 -5.56 21.93
N GLU A 234 -8.08 -6.40 22.99
CA GLU A 234 -8.81 -7.68 23.06
C GLU A 234 -10.32 -7.55 22.80
N GLU A 235 -10.86 -6.35 22.91
CA GLU A 235 -12.27 -6.01 22.66
C GLU A 235 -12.64 -5.84 21.17
N GLU A 236 -11.64 -5.75 20.26
CA GLU A 236 -11.86 -5.58 18.80
C GLU A 236 -11.85 -6.90 18.04
N VAL A 237 -11.62 -8.03 18.70
CA VAL A 237 -11.47 -9.37 18.11
C VAL A 237 -12.69 -10.28 18.43
N GLY A 238 -13.76 -9.72 19.01
CA GLY A 238 -14.99 -10.45 19.35
C GLY A 238 -15.97 -10.61 18.19
#